data_a70bdc6140ef833b2f9a726c3f68f816
#
_entry.id   a70bdc6140ef833b2f9a726c3f68f816
#
_cell.length_a   1.000
_cell.length_b   1.000
_cell.length_c   1.000
_cell.angle_alpha   90.00
_cell.angle_beta   90.00
_cell.angle_gamma   90.00
#
_symmetry.space_group_name_H-M   'P 1'
#
loop_
_entity.id
_entity.type
_entity.pdbx_description
1 polymer ?
#
loop_
_entity_poly.entity_id
_entity_poly.type
_entity_poly.pdbx_seq_one_letter_code
_entity_poly.pdbx_strand_id
1 'polypeptide(L)'
;MKELKDVIAALSVKDQKAKINSIKANAMGGSLGLSGTFDTQDTLKPVVDFDIDVKDMIIAKVFTDITTANKLVPLLADANGNFSMNMDFHSDMDGELNPILNSINASGNFISKEVGLDSVAALEKIAELVKYPALKNPSLKDINIKFLIKDGRVTADPFETFI
;
A
#
# COMPACT_ATOMS: atom_id res chain seq x y z
N MET A 1 18.54 0.93 2.27
CA MET A 1 18.34 -0.52 2.47
C MET A 1 17.06 -0.74 3.26
N LYS A 2 16.13 -1.50 2.73
CA LYS A 2 14.87 -1.83 3.44
C LYS A 2 15.22 -2.83 4.54
N GLU A 3 15.22 -2.39 5.77
CA GLU A 3 15.56 -3.24 6.91
C GLU A 3 14.27 -3.89 7.43
N LEU A 4 14.18 -5.22 7.29
CA LEU A 4 13.18 -6.04 7.96
C LEU A 4 13.77 -6.55 9.26
N LYS A 5 13.05 -6.39 10.35
CA LYS A 5 13.43 -6.86 11.69
C LYS A 5 12.42 -7.87 12.21
N ASP A 6 12.88 -8.72 13.11
CA ASP A 6 12.02 -9.69 13.83
C ASP A 6 11.15 -10.53 12.89
N VAL A 7 11.74 -11.03 11.80
CA VAL A 7 11.00 -11.81 10.79
C VAL A 7 10.68 -13.18 11.33
N ILE A 8 9.39 -13.51 11.39
CA ILE A 8 8.86 -14.83 11.72
C ILE A 8 8.06 -15.30 10.52
N ALA A 9 8.40 -16.47 9.97
CA ALA A 9 7.73 -17.00 8.79
C ALA A 9 7.37 -18.47 8.97
N ALA A 10 6.18 -18.85 8.54
CA ALA A 10 5.71 -20.22 8.41
C ALA A 10 5.17 -20.41 7.00
N LEU A 11 5.80 -21.27 6.23
CA LEU A 11 5.43 -21.54 4.84
C LEU A 11 5.58 -23.02 4.49
N SER A 12 4.84 -23.46 3.49
CA SER A 12 4.97 -24.80 2.91
C SER A 12 5.01 -24.69 1.39
N VAL A 13 5.80 -25.55 0.75
CA VAL A 13 5.92 -25.59 -0.72
C VAL A 13 5.54 -26.97 -1.20
N LYS A 14 4.61 -27.04 -2.13
CA LYS A 14 4.18 -28.26 -2.79
C LYS A 14 3.73 -27.95 -4.21
N ASP A 15 4.11 -28.81 -5.16
CA ASP A 15 3.67 -28.76 -6.57
C ASP A 15 3.87 -27.35 -7.20
N GLN A 16 5.03 -26.73 -6.99
CA GLN A 16 5.39 -25.38 -7.45
C GLN A 16 4.49 -24.27 -6.90
N LYS A 17 3.82 -24.53 -5.79
CA LYS A 17 3.01 -23.54 -5.07
C LYS A 17 3.52 -23.38 -3.65
N ALA A 18 3.86 -22.17 -3.29
CA ALA A 18 4.18 -21.81 -1.90
C ALA A 18 2.91 -21.30 -1.20
N LYS A 19 2.57 -21.97 -0.11
CA LYS A 19 1.53 -21.48 0.81
C LYS A 19 2.24 -20.79 1.98
N ILE A 20 1.97 -19.51 2.12
CA ILE A 20 2.46 -18.69 3.23
C ILE A 20 1.38 -18.71 4.30
N ASN A 21 1.59 -19.47 5.37
CA ASN A 21 0.64 -19.52 6.48
C ASN A 21 0.67 -18.22 7.28
N SER A 22 1.88 -17.70 7.52
CA SER A 22 2.06 -16.35 8.08
C SER A 22 3.50 -15.89 7.90
N ILE A 23 3.67 -14.62 7.56
CA ILE A 23 4.91 -13.88 7.71
C ILE A 23 4.60 -12.68 8.60
N LYS A 24 5.43 -12.43 9.61
CA LYS A 24 5.36 -11.23 10.44
C LYS A 24 6.73 -10.58 10.47
N ALA A 25 6.78 -9.27 10.34
CA ALA A 25 8.03 -8.51 10.36
C ALA A 25 7.77 -7.09 10.86
N ASN A 26 8.80 -6.46 11.43
CA ASN A 26 8.84 -5.03 11.68
C ASN A 26 9.55 -4.34 10.52
N ALA A 27 8.95 -3.30 9.98
CA ALA A 27 9.48 -2.54 8.85
C ALA A 27 8.90 -1.13 8.82
N MET A 28 9.63 -0.19 8.27
CA MET A 28 9.14 1.17 7.94
C MET A 28 8.45 1.89 9.11
N GLY A 29 8.89 1.60 10.33
CA GLY A 29 8.38 2.21 11.58
C GLY A 29 7.18 1.50 12.19
N GLY A 30 6.62 0.51 11.53
CA GLY A 30 5.48 -0.28 11.99
C GLY A 30 5.68 -1.78 11.84
N SER A 31 4.60 -2.53 11.67
CA SER A 31 4.64 -3.98 11.48
C SER A 31 3.83 -4.42 10.26
N LEU A 32 4.26 -5.54 9.68
CA LEU A 32 3.66 -6.21 8.53
C LEU A 32 3.26 -7.64 8.93
N GLY A 33 2.03 -8.01 8.60
CA GLY A 33 1.56 -9.38 8.52
C GLY A 33 1.24 -9.74 7.06
N LEU A 34 1.58 -10.95 6.63
CA LEU A 34 1.29 -11.44 5.29
C LEU A 34 0.96 -12.93 5.36
N SER A 35 -0.10 -13.33 4.68
CA SER A 35 -0.45 -14.71 4.42
C SER A 35 -0.97 -14.87 2.99
N GLY A 36 -1.09 -16.10 2.50
CA GLY A 36 -1.63 -16.33 1.16
C GLY A 36 -0.86 -17.36 0.35
N THR A 37 -0.84 -17.17 -0.96
CA THR A 37 -0.20 -18.12 -1.89
C THR A 37 0.65 -17.42 -2.92
N PHE A 38 1.75 -18.07 -3.29
CA PHE A 38 2.56 -17.75 -4.44
C PHE A 38 2.60 -18.97 -5.36
N ASP A 39 1.98 -18.86 -6.51
CA ASP A 39 1.82 -19.93 -7.49
C ASP A 39 2.79 -19.73 -8.65
N THR A 40 3.68 -20.71 -8.86
CA THR A 40 4.66 -20.73 -9.95
C THR A 40 4.47 -21.92 -10.88
N GLN A 41 3.27 -22.52 -10.90
CA GLN A 41 2.98 -23.65 -11.79
C GLN A 41 3.08 -23.22 -13.27
N ASP A 42 2.67 -21.99 -13.58
CA ASP A 42 3.08 -21.33 -14.83
C ASP A 42 4.29 -20.42 -14.53
N THR A 43 5.48 -20.92 -14.89
CA THR A 43 6.73 -20.18 -14.65
C THR A 43 6.87 -18.88 -15.43
N LEU A 44 6.08 -18.70 -16.49
CA LEU A 44 6.06 -17.48 -17.29
C LEU A 44 5.11 -16.43 -16.73
N LYS A 45 4.15 -16.86 -15.91
CA LYS A 45 3.15 -16.00 -15.28
C LYS A 45 2.88 -16.44 -13.84
N PRO A 46 3.84 -16.27 -12.93
CA PRO A 46 3.60 -16.51 -11.52
C PRO A 46 2.49 -15.61 -11.01
N VAL A 47 1.69 -16.10 -10.06
CA VAL A 47 0.56 -15.39 -9.50
C VAL A 47 0.68 -15.33 -7.98
N VAL A 48 0.30 -14.21 -7.40
CA VAL A 48 0.20 -14.03 -5.94
C VAL A 48 -1.23 -13.70 -5.54
N ASP A 49 -1.65 -14.33 -4.45
CA ASP A 49 -2.87 -14.01 -3.71
C ASP A 49 -2.49 -13.85 -2.24
N PHE A 50 -2.49 -12.62 -1.74
CA PHE A 50 -2.03 -12.28 -0.40
C PHE A 50 -3.08 -11.55 0.40
N ASP A 51 -3.17 -11.94 1.68
CA ASP A 51 -3.77 -11.14 2.74
C ASP A 51 -2.65 -10.33 3.41
N ILE A 52 -2.76 -9.02 3.39
CA ILE A 52 -1.76 -8.08 3.91
C ILE A 52 -2.36 -7.30 5.07
N ASP A 53 -1.69 -7.30 6.21
CA ASP A 53 -2.02 -6.50 7.39
C ASP A 53 -0.84 -5.60 7.74
N VAL A 54 -1.07 -4.30 7.73
CA VAL A 54 -0.08 -3.27 8.04
C VAL A 54 -0.53 -2.51 9.27
N LYS A 55 0.38 -2.26 10.23
CA LYS A 55 0.10 -1.48 11.43
C LYS A 55 1.14 -0.40 11.65
N ASP A 56 0.67 0.82 11.80
CA ASP A 56 1.42 2.02 12.16
C ASP A 56 2.67 2.29 11.30
N MET A 57 2.66 1.90 10.02
CA MET A 57 3.78 2.19 9.12
C MET A 57 3.81 3.68 8.73
N ILE A 58 5.02 4.19 8.53
CA ILE A 58 5.24 5.58 8.08
C ILE A 58 4.90 5.67 6.59
N ILE A 59 3.93 6.53 6.25
CA ILE A 59 3.38 6.69 4.90
C ILE A 59 4.50 6.97 3.89
N ALA A 60 5.28 8.03 4.11
CA ALA A 60 6.35 8.41 3.19
C ALA A 60 7.34 7.28 2.92
N LYS A 61 7.71 6.47 3.93
CA LYS A 61 8.62 5.34 3.74
C LYS A 61 8.04 4.26 2.84
N VAL A 62 6.77 3.89 3.05
CA VAL A 62 6.11 2.86 2.24
C VAL A 62 6.01 3.31 0.79
N PHE A 63 5.49 4.51 0.56
CA PHE A 63 5.22 5.02 -0.80
C PHE A 63 6.47 5.53 -1.53
N THR A 64 7.58 5.77 -0.84
CA THR A 64 8.89 6.04 -1.47
C THR A 64 9.63 4.75 -1.79
N ASP A 65 9.65 3.80 -0.87
CA ASP A 65 10.51 2.62 -0.96
C ASP A 65 9.88 1.45 -1.73
N ILE A 66 8.55 1.36 -1.77
CA ILE A 66 7.82 0.30 -2.48
C ILE A 66 7.36 0.84 -3.84
N THR A 67 8.06 0.46 -4.89
CA THR A 67 7.81 0.95 -6.26
C THR A 67 6.37 0.75 -6.71
N THR A 68 5.74 -0.38 -6.38
CA THR A 68 4.34 -0.64 -6.73
C THR A 68 3.39 0.31 -6.00
N ALA A 69 3.60 0.54 -4.70
CA ALA A 69 2.80 1.50 -3.93
C ALA A 69 2.93 2.92 -4.47
N ASN A 70 4.15 3.34 -4.80
CA ASN A 70 4.41 4.65 -5.41
C ASN A 70 3.69 4.82 -6.75
N LYS A 71 3.71 3.79 -7.61
CA LYS A 71 3.00 3.84 -8.91
C LYS A 71 1.48 3.89 -8.75
N LEU A 72 0.92 3.25 -7.73
CA LEU A 72 -0.52 3.24 -7.49
C LEU A 72 -1.02 4.57 -6.91
N VAL A 73 -0.30 5.14 -5.93
CA VAL A 73 -0.70 6.38 -5.26
C VAL A 73 0.53 7.27 -5.02
N PRO A 74 1.08 7.90 -6.08
CA PRO A 74 2.32 8.68 -5.98
C PRO A 74 2.21 9.87 -5.02
N LEU A 75 1.01 10.40 -4.83
CA LEU A 75 0.71 11.50 -3.90
C LEU A 75 1.18 11.22 -2.45
N LEU A 76 1.11 9.97 -2.02
CA LEU A 76 1.45 9.58 -0.65
C LEU A 76 2.95 9.46 -0.40
N ALA A 77 3.79 9.55 -1.41
CA ALA A 77 5.25 9.55 -1.24
C ALA A 77 5.75 10.79 -0.48
N ASP A 78 5.05 11.92 -0.64
CA ASP A 78 5.37 13.19 0.02
C ASP A 78 4.47 13.46 1.24
N ALA A 79 3.61 12.50 1.61
CA ALA A 79 2.70 12.65 2.74
C ALA A 79 3.38 12.29 4.07
N ASN A 80 3.01 13.02 5.13
CA ASN A 80 3.43 12.75 6.50
C ASN A 80 2.37 11.96 7.26
N GLY A 81 2.79 11.19 8.26
CA GLY A 81 1.91 10.44 9.14
C GLY A 81 2.16 8.95 9.09
N ASN A 82 1.37 8.22 9.87
CA ASN A 82 1.40 6.78 9.94
C ASN A 82 0.04 6.23 9.53
N PHE A 83 0.02 5.01 9.02
CA PHE A 83 -1.22 4.33 8.65
C PHE A 83 -1.23 2.87 9.05
N SER A 84 -2.43 2.34 9.18
CA SER A 84 -2.72 0.92 9.27
C SER A 84 -3.62 0.53 8.11
N MET A 85 -3.48 -0.69 7.61
CA MET A 85 -4.22 -1.15 6.44
C MET A 85 -4.39 -2.67 6.48
N ASN A 86 -5.55 -3.14 6.09
CA ASN A 86 -5.74 -4.52 5.68
C ASN A 86 -6.11 -4.56 4.19
N MET A 87 -5.63 -5.56 3.48
CA MET A 87 -5.84 -5.64 2.04
C MET A 87 -5.75 -7.08 1.55
N ASP A 88 -6.75 -7.49 0.78
CA ASP A 88 -6.66 -8.66 -0.10
C ASP A 88 -5.99 -8.21 -1.40
N PHE A 89 -4.95 -8.89 -1.83
CA PHE A 89 -4.12 -8.49 -2.97
C PHE A 89 -3.91 -9.65 -3.94
N HIS A 90 -4.24 -9.44 -5.20
CA HIS A 90 -3.99 -10.36 -6.30
C HIS A 90 -3.18 -9.68 -7.40
N SER A 91 -2.18 -10.37 -7.96
CA SER A 91 -1.40 -9.88 -9.11
C SER A 91 -0.70 -11.01 -9.85
N ASP A 92 -0.59 -10.87 -11.16
CA ASP A 92 0.45 -11.56 -11.93
C ASP A 92 1.80 -10.94 -11.61
N MET A 93 2.86 -11.74 -11.72
CA MET A 93 4.24 -11.30 -11.48
C MET A 93 5.05 -11.36 -12.77
N ASP A 94 5.99 -10.43 -12.92
CA ASP A 94 6.96 -10.47 -14.02
C ASP A 94 8.12 -11.44 -13.71
N GLY A 95 9.04 -11.58 -14.65
CA GLY A 95 10.22 -12.47 -14.51
C GLY A 95 11.20 -12.06 -13.41
N GLU A 96 11.07 -10.87 -12.86
CA GLU A 96 11.85 -10.36 -11.72
C GLU A 96 11.05 -10.40 -10.41
N LEU A 97 9.87 -11.03 -10.44
CA LEU A 97 8.93 -11.13 -9.32
C LEU A 97 8.39 -9.78 -8.83
N ASN A 98 8.23 -8.82 -9.73
CA ASN A 98 7.50 -7.60 -9.43
C ASN A 98 6.04 -7.75 -9.86
N PRO A 99 5.08 -7.20 -9.10
CA PRO A 99 3.68 -7.16 -9.52
C PRO A 99 3.51 -6.41 -10.84
N ILE A 100 2.76 -7.00 -11.76
CA ILE A 100 2.40 -6.37 -13.03
C ILE A 100 1.25 -5.40 -12.79
N LEU A 101 1.49 -4.10 -12.94
CA LEU A 101 0.59 -3.05 -12.48
C LEU A 101 -0.86 -3.21 -12.95
N ASN A 102 -1.06 -3.53 -14.23
CA ASN A 102 -2.40 -3.68 -14.81
C ASN A 102 -3.08 -5.02 -14.51
N SER A 103 -2.44 -5.92 -13.79
CA SER A 103 -3.04 -7.15 -13.26
C SER A 103 -3.40 -7.05 -11.78
N ILE A 104 -3.03 -5.94 -11.11
CA ILE A 104 -3.30 -5.76 -9.70
C ILE A 104 -4.80 -5.56 -9.49
N ASN A 105 -5.36 -6.47 -8.68
CA ASN A 105 -6.69 -6.37 -8.12
C ASN A 105 -6.57 -6.49 -6.61
N ALA A 106 -7.13 -5.53 -5.89
CA ALA A 106 -7.07 -5.52 -4.44
C ALA A 106 -8.28 -4.79 -3.85
N SER A 107 -8.62 -5.15 -2.63
CA SER A 107 -9.62 -4.42 -1.84
C SER A 107 -9.14 -4.33 -0.39
N GLY A 108 -9.43 -3.22 0.26
CA GLY A 108 -8.96 -3.03 1.61
C GLY A 108 -9.48 -1.79 2.29
N ASN A 109 -8.96 -1.58 3.49
CA ASN A 109 -9.28 -0.44 4.32
C ASN A 109 -8.00 0.25 4.79
N PHE A 110 -7.91 1.55 4.58
CA PHE A 110 -6.80 2.41 5.01
C PHE A 110 -7.25 3.30 6.16
N ILE A 111 -6.52 3.24 7.26
CA ILE A 111 -6.84 3.99 8.49
C ILE A 111 -5.62 4.82 8.88
N SER A 112 -5.84 6.08 9.15
CA SER A 112 -4.83 6.97 9.73
C SER A 112 -5.46 7.98 10.67
N LYS A 113 -4.76 8.30 11.75
CA LYS A 113 -5.18 9.39 12.65
C LYS A 113 -4.97 10.74 12.01
N GLU A 114 -3.90 10.88 11.24
CA GLU A 114 -3.54 12.12 10.56
C GLU A 114 -2.65 11.84 9.35
N VAL A 115 -2.98 12.48 8.22
CA VAL A 115 -2.15 12.52 7.00
C VAL A 115 -1.89 13.96 6.65
N GLY A 116 -0.66 14.41 6.82
CA GLY A 116 -0.20 15.73 6.36
C GLY A 116 0.18 15.69 4.89
N LEU A 117 -0.33 16.63 4.12
CA LEU A 117 -0.07 16.77 2.68
C LEU A 117 0.64 18.10 2.36
N ASP A 118 1.42 18.58 3.31
CA ASP A 118 2.08 19.89 3.30
C ASP A 118 3.23 20.02 2.27
N SER A 119 3.66 18.93 1.66
CA SER A 119 4.73 18.95 0.63
C SER A 119 4.24 18.51 -0.74
N VAL A 120 2.91 18.45 -0.95
CA VAL A 120 2.34 17.94 -2.19
C VAL A 120 2.16 19.07 -3.20
N ALA A 121 3.13 19.25 -4.10
CA ALA A 121 3.17 20.31 -5.10
C ALA A 121 1.89 20.42 -5.97
N ALA A 122 1.17 19.34 -6.20
CA ALA A 122 -0.10 19.36 -6.93
C ALA A 122 -1.19 20.10 -6.16
N LEU A 123 -1.22 19.97 -4.82
CA LEU A 123 -2.20 20.66 -3.96
C LEU A 123 -1.89 22.15 -3.84
N GLU A 124 -0.62 22.52 -3.80
CA GLU A 124 -0.22 23.94 -3.81
C GLU A 124 -0.73 24.66 -5.08
N LYS A 125 -0.55 24.03 -6.26
CA LYS A 125 -1.06 24.59 -7.52
C LYS A 125 -2.59 24.70 -7.52
N ILE A 126 -3.29 23.69 -7.02
CA ILE A 126 -4.75 23.73 -6.90
C ILE A 126 -5.19 24.85 -5.96
N ALA A 127 -4.55 24.96 -4.78
CA ALA A 127 -4.85 26.01 -3.79
C ALA A 127 -4.73 27.42 -4.39
N GLU A 128 -3.73 27.66 -5.24
CA GLU A 128 -3.54 28.92 -5.95
C GLU A 128 -4.63 29.18 -6.98
N LEU A 129 -4.98 28.18 -7.77
CA LEU A 129 -6.01 28.30 -8.82
C LEU A 129 -7.40 28.57 -8.23
N VAL A 130 -7.78 27.88 -7.17
CA VAL A 130 -9.08 28.03 -6.52
C VAL A 130 -9.09 29.15 -5.46
N LYS A 131 -7.95 29.80 -5.21
CA LYS A 131 -7.77 30.86 -4.18
C LYS A 131 -8.21 30.41 -2.79
N TYR A 132 -7.95 29.16 -2.43
CA TYR A 132 -8.27 28.58 -1.13
C TYR A 132 -6.99 28.14 -0.39
N PRO A 133 -6.38 29.03 0.43
CA PRO A 133 -5.08 28.79 1.07
C PRO A 133 -5.02 27.56 1.96
N ALA A 134 -6.13 27.12 2.54
CA ALA A 134 -6.18 25.93 3.39
C ALA A 134 -5.79 24.64 2.66
N LEU A 135 -5.89 24.61 1.32
CA LEU A 135 -5.44 23.49 0.51
C LEU A 135 -3.91 23.44 0.28
N LYS A 136 -3.16 24.48 0.69
CA LYS A 136 -1.69 24.45 0.51
C LYS A 136 -1.03 23.40 1.39
N ASN A 137 -1.49 23.25 2.64
CA ASN A 137 -0.93 22.34 3.62
C ASN A 137 -2.06 21.64 4.39
N PRO A 138 -2.90 20.83 3.73
CA PRO A 138 -4.00 20.18 4.42
C PRO A 138 -3.48 19.05 5.30
N SER A 139 -4.02 18.96 6.50
CA SER A 139 -3.86 17.82 7.38
C SER A 139 -5.21 17.15 7.54
N LEU A 140 -5.36 15.97 6.97
CA LEU A 140 -6.58 15.17 7.04
C LEU A 140 -6.55 14.31 8.30
N LYS A 141 -7.62 14.38 9.11
CA LYS A 141 -7.70 13.67 10.40
C LYS A 141 -8.78 12.61 10.40
N ASP A 142 -8.57 11.60 11.26
CA ASP A 142 -9.51 10.49 11.50
C ASP A 142 -9.95 9.79 10.21
N ILE A 143 -8.95 9.48 9.37
CA ILE A 143 -9.16 8.87 8.06
C ILE A 143 -9.51 7.39 8.22
N ASN A 144 -10.59 6.99 7.56
CA ASN A 144 -10.98 5.59 7.40
C ASN A 144 -11.58 5.42 6.00
N ILE A 145 -10.78 4.90 5.08
CA ILE A 145 -11.10 4.81 3.64
C ILE A 145 -11.15 3.36 3.22
N LYS A 146 -12.28 2.93 2.67
CA LYS A 146 -12.35 1.71 1.88
C LYS A 146 -11.87 2.01 0.47
N PHE A 147 -11.02 1.16 -0.06
CA PHE A 147 -10.49 1.31 -1.41
C PHE A 147 -10.60 0.02 -2.21
N LEU A 148 -10.66 0.18 -3.51
CA LEU A 148 -10.60 -0.89 -4.50
C LEU A 148 -9.50 -0.57 -5.50
N ILE A 149 -8.69 -1.58 -5.83
CA ILE A 149 -7.79 -1.53 -6.98
C ILE A 149 -8.32 -2.52 -8.00
N LYS A 150 -8.59 -2.03 -9.20
CA LYS A 150 -9.02 -2.85 -10.33
C LYS A 150 -8.14 -2.54 -11.53
N ASP A 151 -7.50 -3.58 -12.06
CA ASP A 151 -6.60 -3.45 -13.21
C ASP A 151 -5.55 -2.34 -12.99
N GLY A 152 -4.99 -2.27 -11.77
CA GLY A 152 -3.99 -1.28 -11.37
C GLY A 152 -4.51 0.15 -11.16
N ARG A 153 -5.82 0.36 -11.16
CA ARG A 153 -6.44 1.66 -10.90
C ARG A 153 -7.06 1.70 -9.51
N VAL A 154 -6.65 2.66 -8.71
CA VAL A 154 -7.16 2.85 -7.34
C VAL A 154 -8.41 3.73 -7.37
N THR A 155 -9.45 3.26 -6.68
CA THR A 155 -10.65 4.03 -6.36
C THR A 155 -10.87 3.96 -4.85
N ALA A 156 -11.35 5.05 -4.27
CA ALA A 156 -11.68 5.14 -2.85
C ALA A 156 -13.16 5.49 -2.70
N ASP A 157 -13.81 4.91 -1.70
CA ASP A 157 -15.15 5.32 -1.33
C ASP A 157 -15.11 6.77 -0.79
N PRO A 158 -16.18 7.54 -0.96
CA PRO A 158 -16.32 8.84 -0.30
C PRO A 158 -16.16 8.69 1.22
N PHE A 159 -15.37 9.55 1.82
CA PHE A 159 -15.12 9.54 3.26
C PHE A 159 -15.21 10.96 3.83
N GLU A 160 -15.55 11.04 5.10
CA GLU A 160 -15.53 12.30 5.85
C GLU A 160 -14.19 12.44 6.56
N THR A 161 -13.64 13.63 6.56
CA THR A 161 -12.42 13.97 7.28
C THR A 161 -12.47 15.40 7.79
N PHE A 162 -11.68 15.69 8.81
CA PHE A 162 -11.50 17.04 9.32
C PHE A 162 -10.18 17.61 8.78
N ILE A 163 -10.22 18.87 8.40
CA ILE A 163 -9.05 19.61 7.89
C ILE A 163 -8.62 20.66 8.90
#